data_bf435527f49584192e49bf36f7b50685
#
_entry.id   bf435527f49584192e49bf36f7b50685
#
_cell.length_a   1.000
_cell.length_b   1.000
_cell.length_c   1.000
_cell.angle_alpha   90.00
_cell.angle_beta   90.00
_cell.angle_gamma   90.00
#
_symmetry.space_group_name_H-M   'P 1'
#
loop_
_entity.id
_entity.type
_entity.pdbx_description
1 polymer ?
#
loop_
_entity_poly.entity_id
_entity_poly.type
_entity_poly.pdbx_seq_one_letter_code
_entity_poly.pdbx_strand_id
1 'polypeptide(L)'
;MSCDAAFLWTSVAQTDVGRVRSRNEDAWLAQPQRGLWIVADGMGGHAFGDVASRAVVEALDQLPPPASLPRFIDAARDKLAQVNGALRAEARTRHVPVMGSTVAVLLACGMEMACLWAGDSRIYLCRQGRLQQLTRDHSQTAALQARGVDAATAAVGANMITRAVGASDTLDVEVTTLSAHDGDVFLLCSDGLSNPVPEDDIRAALASGDCAHAAQTLVGLALANGGRDNVTVVVVRASDTSIDKTLLNPAL
;
A
#
# COMPACT_ATOMS: atom_id res chain seq x y z
N MET A 1 25.81 6.45 4.15
CA MET A 1 25.05 7.55 4.78
C MET A 1 23.96 6.89 5.57
N SER A 2 23.83 7.19 6.86
CA SER A 2 22.75 6.61 7.66
C SER A 2 21.41 7.23 7.21
N CYS A 3 20.30 6.50 7.38
CA CYS A 3 18.95 7.01 7.08
C CYS A 3 18.50 7.98 8.19
N ASP A 4 19.30 9.03 8.44
CA ASP A 4 18.97 10.03 9.46
C ASP A 4 17.65 10.69 9.09
N ALA A 5 16.76 10.82 10.07
CA ALA A 5 15.39 11.28 9.85
C ALA A 5 15.38 12.76 9.40
N ALA A 6 15.22 12.99 8.09
CA ALA A 6 14.98 14.31 7.54
C ALA A 6 13.54 14.79 7.79
N PHE A 7 12.63 13.83 8.02
CA PHE A 7 11.21 14.08 8.23
C PHE A 7 10.72 13.43 9.53
N LEU A 8 9.78 14.10 10.18
CA LEU A 8 8.88 13.49 11.14
C LEU A 8 7.72 12.87 10.37
N TRP A 9 7.63 11.55 10.44
CA TRP A 9 6.56 10.81 9.82
C TRP A 9 5.42 10.59 10.82
N THR A 10 4.22 11.00 10.46
CA THR A 10 3.00 10.62 11.16
C THR A 10 2.17 9.71 10.28
N SER A 11 1.57 8.69 10.85
CA SER A 11 0.74 7.78 10.08
C SER A 11 -0.40 7.18 10.89
N VAL A 12 -1.50 6.91 10.21
CA VAL A 12 -2.66 6.20 10.76
C VAL A 12 -3.07 5.13 9.77
N ALA A 13 -3.32 3.93 10.29
CA ALA A 13 -3.88 2.83 9.53
C ALA A 13 -5.31 2.54 10.01
N GLN A 14 -6.19 2.20 9.10
CA GLN A 14 -7.53 1.73 9.38
C GLN A 14 -7.90 0.60 8.44
N THR A 15 -8.56 -0.41 8.96
CA THR A 15 -9.07 -1.54 8.19
C THR A 15 -10.50 -1.87 8.61
N ASP A 16 -11.31 -2.34 7.66
CA ASP A 16 -12.68 -2.78 7.89
C ASP A 16 -12.97 -4.01 7.03
N VAL A 17 -13.75 -4.95 7.56
CA VAL A 17 -14.13 -6.17 6.85
C VAL A 17 -15.06 -5.90 5.66
N GLY A 18 -15.66 -4.71 5.61
CA GLY A 18 -16.69 -4.38 4.66
C GLY A 18 -18.07 -4.93 5.07
N ARG A 19 -19.04 -4.87 4.14
CA ARG A 19 -20.42 -5.25 4.41
C ARG A 19 -20.81 -6.60 3.82
N VAL A 20 -19.96 -7.20 3.00
CA VAL A 20 -20.27 -8.42 2.23
C VAL A 20 -19.37 -9.57 2.64
N ARG A 21 -18.11 -9.31 2.93
CA ARG A 21 -17.16 -10.34 3.34
C ARG A 21 -17.41 -10.75 4.79
N SER A 22 -17.17 -12.03 5.10
CA SER A 22 -17.28 -12.56 6.47
C SER A 22 -15.97 -12.49 7.25
N ARG A 23 -14.85 -12.27 6.56
CA ARG A 23 -13.49 -12.17 7.12
C ARG A 23 -12.73 -11.03 6.51
N ASN A 24 -11.81 -10.48 7.26
CA ASN A 24 -10.83 -9.55 6.73
C ASN A 24 -9.57 -10.32 6.34
N GLU A 25 -9.26 -10.33 5.05
CA GLU A 25 -8.08 -10.96 4.48
C GLU A 25 -6.98 -9.94 4.18
N ASP A 26 -7.22 -8.65 4.43
CA ASP A 26 -6.22 -7.60 4.40
C ASP A 26 -5.31 -7.64 5.63
N ALA A 27 -4.06 -7.24 5.44
CA ALA A 27 -3.09 -6.98 6.50
C ALA A 27 -2.33 -5.69 6.23
N TRP A 28 -1.85 -5.05 7.30
CA TRP A 28 -1.12 -3.79 7.19
C TRP A 28 -0.04 -3.66 8.26
N LEU A 29 0.93 -2.77 8.01
CA LEU A 29 1.93 -2.32 8.96
C LEU A 29 2.15 -0.82 8.81
N ALA A 30 2.31 -0.12 9.93
CA ALA A 30 2.68 1.30 9.95
C ALA A 30 3.73 1.52 11.04
N GLN A 31 4.98 1.70 10.62
CA GLN A 31 6.14 1.93 11.51
C GLN A 31 6.89 3.20 11.08
N PRO A 32 6.35 4.38 11.39
CA PRO A 32 6.93 5.66 10.96
C PRO A 32 8.37 5.85 11.44
N GLN A 33 8.74 5.33 12.63
CA GLN A 33 10.10 5.43 13.17
C GLN A 33 11.12 4.62 12.35
N ARG A 34 10.66 3.62 11.60
CA ARG A 34 11.48 2.78 10.71
C ARG A 34 11.37 3.18 9.25
N GLY A 35 10.50 4.14 8.92
CA GLY A 35 10.20 4.49 7.54
C GLY A 35 9.59 3.32 6.75
N LEU A 36 8.67 2.55 7.34
CA LEU A 36 8.11 1.34 6.75
C LEU A 36 6.59 1.31 6.89
N TRP A 37 5.88 1.24 5.76
CA TRP A 37 4.43 1.08 5.70
C TRP A 37 4.06 0.05 4.65
N ILE A 38 3.05 -0.77 4.95
CA ILE A 38 2.67 -1.91 4.12
C ILE A 38 1.15 -2.03 4.11
N VAL A 39 0.60 -2.35 2.95
CA VAL A 39 -0.75 -2.91 2.77
C VAL A 39 -0.61 -4.18 1.94
N ALA A 40 -1.29 -5.23 2.35
CA ALA A 40 -1.33 -6.52 1.70
C ALA A 40 -2.77 -7.04 1.68
N ASP A 41 -3.28 -7.37 0.51
CA ASP A 41 -4.63 -7.91 0.30
C ASP A 41 -4.52 -9.38 -0.05
N GLY A 42 -5.10 -10.22 0.79
CA GLY A 42 -4.95 -11.66 0.73
C GLY A 42 -5.95 -12.32 -0.20
N MET A 43 -5.47 -13.22 -1.04
CA MET A 43 -6.27 -14.05 -1.92
C MET A 43 -5.94 -15.53 -1.77
N GLY A 44 -6.91 -16.41 -1.88
CA GLY A 44 -6.62 -17.84 -1.75
C GLY A 44 -7.82 -18.76 -1.59
N GLY A 45 -9.01 -18.32 -1.97
CA GLY A 45 -10.24 -19.13 -1.96
C GLY A 45 -10.53 -19.77 -0.58
N HIS A 46 -11.57 -19.35 0.08
CA HIS A 46 -12.23 -19.93 1.25
C HIS A 46 -11.53 -19.94 2.61
N ALA A 47 -10.20 -19.73 2.78
CA ALA A 47 -9.62 -19.74 4.13
C ALA A 47 -8.16 -19.30 4.28
N PHE A 48 -7.46 -18.84 3.23
CA PHE A 48 -6.01 -18.67 3.33
C PHE A 48 -5.50 -17.30 2.86
N GLY A 49 -6.37 -16.40 2.45
CA GLY A 49 -5.99 -15.03 2.09
C GLY A 49 -5.40 -14.29 3.30
N ASP A 50 -6.06 -14.39 4.46
CA ASP A 50 -5.62 -13.79 5.71
C ASP A 50 -4.27 -14.35 6.23
N VAL A 51 -3.97 -15.61 5.92
CA VAL A 51 -2.66 -16.22 6.23
C VAL A 51 -1.59 -15.66 5.30
N ALA A 52 -1.92 -15.49 4.01
CA ALA A 52 -0.97 -15.01 3.02
C ALA A 52 -0.62 -13.53 3.24
N SER A 53 -1.61 -12.66 3.45
CA SER A 53 -1.38 -11.23 3.70
C SER A 53 -0.60 -10.99 4.98
N ARG A 54 -0.94 -11.71 6.07
CA ARG A 54 -0.18 -11.65 7.32
C ARG A 54 1.26 -12.12 7.17
N ALA A 55 1.49 -13.23 6.46
CA ALA A 55 2.85 -13.73 6.23
C ALA A 55 3.73 -12.71 5.50
N VAL A 56 3.15 -11.97 4.53
CA VAL A 56 3.84 -10.87 3.85
C VAL A 56 4.22 -9.76 4.83
N VAL A 57 3.25 -9.29 5.62
CA VAL A 57 3.46 -8.21 6.59
C VAL A 57 4.46 -8.61 7.67
N GLU A 58 4.31 -9.79 8.27
CA GLU A 58 5.20 -10.30 9.33
C GLU A 58 6.65 -10.46 8.86
N ALA A 59 6.85 -10.92 7.61
CA ALA A 59 8.20 -11.06 7.07
C ALA A 59 8.87 -9.70 6.84
N LEU A 60 8.14 -8.72 6.34
CA LEU A 60 8.66 -7.36 6.14
C LEU A 60 8.84 -6.61 7.46
N ASP A 61 8.06 -6.92 8.49
CA ASP A 61 8.27 -6.38 9.84
C ASP A 61 9.64 -6.78 10.43
N GLN A 62 10.20 -7.91 10.00
CA GLN A 62 11.52 -8.38 10.43
C GLN A 62 12.69 -7.73 9.66
N LEU A 63 12.43 -6.76 8.78
CA LEU A 63 13.52 -6.05 8.08
C LEU A 63 14.43 -5.35 9.08
N PRO A 64 15.77 -5.42 8.90
CA PRO A 64 16.70 -4.68 9.75
C PRO A 64 16.58 -3.17 9.50
N PRO A 65 17.02 -2.33 10.44
CA PRO A 65 17.13 -0.89 10.21
C PRO A 65 17.94 -0.61 8.93
N PRO A 66 17.46 0.26 8.04
CA PRO A 66 18.10 0.48 6.75
C PRO A 66 19.39 1.29 6.90
N ALA A 67 20.45 0.86 6.22
CA ALA A 67 21.70 1.64 6.10
C ALA A 67 21.64 2.64 4.91
N SER A 68 20.79 2.36 3.91
CA SER A 68 20.52 3.20 2.75
C SER A 68 19.25 2.73 2.06
N LEU A 69 18.62 3.60 1.26
CA LEU A 69 17.40 3.22 0.52
C LEU A 69 17.62 2.02 -0.43
N PRO A 70 18.72 1.92 -1.23
CA PRO A 70 18.96 0.74 -2.05
C PRO A 70 19.03 -0.56 -1.25
N ARG A 71 19.72 -0.58 -0.11
CA ARG A 71 19.78 -1.76 0.76
C ARG A 71 18.44 -2.10 1.39
N PHE A 72 17.61 -1.08 1.68
CA PHE A 72 16.26 -1.30 2.19
C PHE A 72 15.37 -1.97 1.13
N ILE A 73 15.46 -1.50 -0.12
CA ILE A 73 14.76 -2.09 -1.27
C ILE A 73 15.20 -3.54 -1.47
N ASP A 74 16.51 -3.81 -1.50
CA ASP A 74 17.04 -5.16 -1.71
C ASP A 74 16.58 -6.11 -0.60
N ALA A 75 16.69 -5.70 0.66
CA ALA A 75 16.23 -6.50 1.79
C ALA A 75 14.71 -6.79 1.73
N ALA A 76 13.90 -5.82 1.31
CA ALA A 76 12.46 -6.02 1.13
C ALA A 76 12.16 -7.01 0.00
N ARG A 77 12.85 -6.90 -1.14
CA ARG A 77 12.72 -7.85 -2.26
C ARG A 77 13.09 -9.26 -1.86
N ASP A 78 14.20 -9.44 -1.13
CA ASP A 78 14.66 -10.75 -0.67
C ASP A 78 13.64 -11.39 0.28
N LYS A 79 13.06 -10.61 1.19
CA LYS A 79 12.01 -11.08 2.10
C LYS A 79 10.75 -11.49 1.32
N LEU A 80 10.31 -10.68 0.37
CA LEU A 80 9.16 -11.00 -0.47
C LEU A 80 9.38 -12.26 -1.30
N ALA A 81 10.58 -12.46 -1.85
CA ALA A 81 10.94 -13.69 -2.57
C ALA A 81 10.91 -14.92 -1.66
N GLN A 82 11.39 -14.81 -0.41
CA GLN A 82 11.30 -15.89 0.58
C GLN A 82 9.86 -16.25 0.92
N VAL A 83 9.01 -15.24 1.18
CA VAL A 83 7.57 -15.44 1.46
C VAL A 83 6.87 -16.06 0.26
N ASN A 84 7.18 -15.61 -0.96
CA ASN A 84 6.63 -16.19 -2.18
C ASN A 84 6.89 -17.71 -2.24
N GLY A 85 8.11 -18.13 -1.97
CA GLY A 85 8.47 -19.56 -1.91
C GLY A 85 7.73 -20.32 -0.82
N ALA A 86 7.62 -19.72 0.38
CA ALA A 86 6.94 -20.32 1.53
C ALA A 86 5.44 -20.50 1.29
N LEU A 87 4.74 -19.48 0.79
CA LEU A 87 3.30 -19.55 0.49
C LEU A 87 3.00 -20.60 -0.58
N ARG A 88 3.84 -20.73 -1.60
CA ARG A 88 3.69 -21.75 -2.64
C ARG A 88 3.93 -23.18 -2.10
N ALA A 89 4.89 -23.36 -1.20
CA ALA A 89 5.10 -24.64 -0.53
C ALA A 89 3.89 -24.99 0.33
N GLU A 90 3.37 -24.05 1.09
CA GLU A 90 2.18 -24.22 1.93
C GLU A 90 0.93 -24.55 1.09
N ALA A 91 0.71 -23.84 -0.03
CA ALA A 91 -0.40 -24.14 -0.95
C ALA A 91 -0.36 -25.58 -1.45
N ARG A 92 0.84 -26.08 -1.81
CA ARG A 92 1.01 -27.49 -2.20
C ARG A 92 0.69 -28.46 -1.07
N THR A 93 1.17 -28.17 0.13
CA THR A 93 0.92 -29.00 1.33
C THR A 93 -0.57 -29.05 1.67
N ARG A 94 -1.28 -27.97 1.50
CA ARG A 94 -2.73 -27.87 1.77
C ARG A 94 -3.60 -28.31 0.60
N HIS A 95 -3.01 -28.67 -0.53
CA HIS A 95 -3.73 -29.06 -1.76
C HIS A 95 -4.69 -27.97 -2.25
N VAL A 96 -4.30 -26.69 -2.12
CA VAL A 96 -5.07 -25.56 -2.65
C VAL A 96 -4.37 -24.95 -3.87
N PRO A 97 -5.13 -24.37 -4.82
CA PRO A 97 -4.55 -23.84 -6.06
C PRO A 97 -3.56 -22.71 -5.81
N VAL A 98 -3.89 -21.78 -4.91
CA VAL A 98 -3.10 -20.59 -4.61
C VAL A 98 -3.30 -20.17 -3.15
N MET A 99 -2.22 -19.77 -2.50
CA MET A 99 -2.19 -18.95 -1.30
C MET A 99 -1.34 -17.73 -1.65
N GLY A 100 -1.96 -16.59 -1.80
CA GLY A 100 -1.26 -15.41 -2.28
C GLY A 100 -1.76 -14.13 -1.66
N SER A 101 -1.02 -13.07 -1.90
CA SER A 101 -1.38 -11.72 -1.46
C SER A 101 -0.82 -10.68 -2.41
N THR A 102 -1.54 -9.60 -2.62
CA THR A 102 -0.94 -8.37 -3.13
C THR A 102 0.06 -7.84 -2.11
N VAL A 103 0.87 -6.89 -2.50
CA VAL A 103 1.69 -6.10 -1.59
C VAL A 103 1.92 -4.71 -2.14
N ALA A 104 1.73 -3.69 -1.31
CA ALA A 104 2.13 -2.32 -1.53
C ALA A 104 2.98 -1.88 -0.33
N VAL A 105 4.24 -1.51 -0.58
CA VAL A 105 5.23 -1.13 0.44
C VAL A 105 5.73 0.26 0.16
N LEU A 106 5.69 1.13 1.15
CA LEU A 106 6.35 2.43 1.14
C LEU A 106 7.53 2.40 2.09
N LEU A 107 8.72 2.73 1.58
CA LEU A 107 9.96 2.81 2.33
C LEU A 107 10.45 4.26 2.37
N ALA A 108 10.99 4.69 3.51
CA ALA A 108 11.63 6.00 3.67
C ALA A 108 13.03 5.83 4.27
N CYS A 109 14.01 6.58 3.72
CA CYS A 109 15.37 6.64 4.21
C CYS A 109 15.93 8.07 3.99
N GLY A 110 15.94 8.87 5.04
CA GLY A 110 16.23 10.29 4.93
C GLY A 110 15.15 11.01 4.11
N MET A 111 15.56 11.66 3.02
CA MET A 111 14.65 12.31 2.08
C MET A 111 14.19 11.39 0.93
N GLU A 112 14.82 10.24 0.79
CA GLU A 112 14.54 9.31 -0.32
C GLU A 112 13.45 8.34 0.07
N MET A 113 12.56 8.06 -0.90
CA MET A 113 11.43 7.15 -0.75
C MET A 113 11.47 6.08 -1.84
N ALA A 114 10.93 4.91 -1.54
CA ALA A 114 10.65 3.88 -2.53
C ALA A 114 9.24 3.30 -2.34
N CYS A 115 8.55 3.09 -3.46
CA CYS A 115 7.34 2.28 -3.52
C CYS A 115 7.71 0.94 -4.16
N LEU A 116 7.36 -0.17 -3.50
CA LEU A 116 7.47 -1.52 -4.05
C LEU A 116 6.08 -2.13 -4.08
N TRP A 117 5.74 -2.83 -5.18
CA TRP A 117 4.42 -3.46 -5.25
C TRP A 117 4.37 -4.69 -6.16
N ALA A 118 3.44 -5.56 -5.86
CA ALA A 118 2.96 -6.64 -6.71
C ALA A 118 1.46 -6.83 -6.45
N GLY A 119 0.63 -6.63 -7.46
CA GLY A 119 -0.83 -6.66 -7.38
C GLY A 119 -1.49 -5.34 -7.77
N ASP A 120 -2.70 -5.11 -7.28
CA ASP A 120 -3.54 -3.95 -7.53
C ASP A 120 -3.86 -3.14 -6.25
N SER A 121 -3.24 -3.48 -5.13
CA SER A 121 -3.11 -2.55 -4.01
C SER A 121 -2.27 -1.35 -4.43
N ARG A 122 -2.70 -0.14 -4.07
CA ARG A 122 -2.15 1.09 -4.64
C ARG A 122 -1.42 1.93 -3.61
N ILE A 123 -0.48 2.73 -4.12
CA ILE A 123 0.16 3.84 -3.41
C ILE A 123 -0.11 5.12 -4.17
N TYR A 124 -0.66 6.11 -3.47
CA TYR A 124 -0.89 7.46 -3.97
C TYR A 124 -0.02 8.46 -3.23
N LEU A 125 0.32 9.55 -3.90
CA LEU A 125 0.91 10.77 -3.33
C LEU A 125 -0.05 11.93 -3.55
N CYS A 126 -0.43 12.61 -2.48
CA CYS A 126 -1.07 13.90 -2.52
C CYS A 126 -0.02 14.97 -2.18
N ARG A 127 0.39 15.74 -3.18
CA ARG A 127 1.37 16.84 -3.05
C ARG A 127 0.78 18.12 -3.57
N GLN A 128 0.76 19.17 -2.75
CA GLN A 128 0.21 20.49 -3.11
C GLN A 128 -1.23 20.38 -3.69
N GLY A 129 -2.07 19.53 -3.11
CA GLY A 129 -3.45 19.32 -3.51
C GLY A 129 -3.66 18.50 -4.80
N ARG A 130 -2.59 17.96 -5.36
CA ARG A 130 -2.65 17.07 -6.54
C ARG A 130 -2.46 15.63 -6.11
N LEU A 131 -3.39 14.75 -6.50
CA LEU A 131 -3.28 13.31 -6.30
C LEU A 131 -2.57 12.68 -7.49
N GLN A 132 -1.63 11.79 -7.21
CA GLN A 132 -0.93 10.99 -8.20
C GLN A 132 -0.85 9.54 -7.72
N GLN A 133 -1.30 8.58 -8.52
CA GLN A 133 -1.02 7.17 -8.30
C GLN A 133 0.44 6.89 -8.64
N LEU A 134 1.20 6.34 -7.68
CA LEU A 134 2.61 6.01 -7.84
C LEU A 134 2.83 4.57 -8.33
N THR A 135 1.87 3.68 -8.08
CA THR A 135 1.88 2.29 -8.52
C THR A 135 1.08 2.13 -9.81
N ARG A 136 1.33 1.03 -10.52
CA ARG A 136 0.51 0.61 -11.65
C ARG A 136 -0.06 -0.76 -11.35
N ASP A 137 -1.38 -0.91 -11.45
CA ASP A 137 -2.06 -2.15 -11.13
C ASP A 137 -1.57 -3.32 -12.01
N HIS A 138 -1.25 -4.43 -11.38
CA HIS A 138 -0.99 -5.69 -12.06
C HIS A 138 -2.29 -6.48 -12.22
N SER A 139 -3.18 -5.97 -13.07
CA SER A 139 -4.46 -6.59 -13.40
C SER A 139 -4.62 -6.76 -14.91
N GLN A 140 -5.49 -7.70 -15.32
CA GLN A 140 -5.81 -7.87 -16.74
C GLN A 140 -6.41 -6.59 -17.32
N THR A 141 -7.25 -5.91 -16.57
CA THR A 141 -7.86 -4.62 -16.96
C THR A 141 -6.79 -3.60 -17.28
N ALA A 142 -5.83 -3.40 -16.39
CA ALA A 142 -4.72 -2.46 -16.61
C ALA A 142 -3.84 -2.86 -17.80
N ALA A 143 -3.61 -4.16 -18.02
CA ALA A 143 -2.85 -4.66 -19.15
C ALA A 143 -3.57 -4.41 -20.50
N LEU A 144 -4.90 -4.56 -20.55
CA LEU A 144 -5.72 -4.29 -21.74
C LEU A 144 -5.77 -2.80 -22.05
N GLN A 145 -5.97 -1.96 -21.03
CA GLN A 145 -5.93 -0.49 -21.17
C GLN A 145 -4.58 0.01 -21.71
N ALA A 146 -3.48 -0.55 -21.24
CA ALA A 146 -2.14 -0.23 -21.72
C ALA A 146 -1.93 -0.59 -23.20
N ARG A 147 -2.72 -1.54 -23.74
CA ARG A 147 -2.75 -1.92 -25.17
C ARG A 147 -3.74 -1.08 -25.99
N GLY A 148 -4.37 -0.07 -25.39
CA GLY A 148 -5.32 0.82 -26.06
C GLY A 148 -6.77 0.32 -26.09
N VAL A 149 -7.10 -0.72 -25.33
CA VAL A 149 -8.50 -1.16 -25.16
C VAL A 149 -9.22 -0.15 -24.29
N ASP A 150 -10.41 0.28 -24.69
CA ASP A 150 -11.20 1.24 -23.90
C ASP A 150 -11.57 0.66 -22.52
N ALA A 151 -11.78 1.55 -21.55
CA ALA A 151 -11.98 1.17 -20.16
C ALA A 151 -13.24 0.30 -19.94
N ALA A 152 -14.31 0.53 -20.70
CA ALA A 152 -15.55 -0.24 -20.57
C ALA A 152 -15.36 -1.68 -21.06
N THR A 153 -14.67 -1.86 -22.19
CA THR A 153 -14.34 -3.19 -22.73
C THR A 153 -13.33 -3.93 -21.85
N ALA A 154 -12.33 -3.22 -21.32
CA ALA A 154 -11.34 -3.79 -20.41
C ALA A 154 -11.96 -4.25 -19.06
N ALA A 155 -12.99 -3.57 -18.59
CA ALA A 155 -13.70 -3.91 -17.35
C ALA A 155 -14.57 -5.19 -17.44
N VAL A 156 -14.92 -5.65 -18.64
CA VAL A 156 -15.77 -6.84 -18.85
C VAL A 156 -15.08 -8.15 -18.43
N GLY A 157 -13.75 -8.14 -18.22
CA GLY A 157 -12.95 -9.32 -17.91
C GLY A 157 -12.66 -9.58 -16.43
N ALA A 158 -13.24 -8.80 -15.51
CA ALA A 158 -13.00 -8.84 -14.07
C ALA A 158 -11.57 -8.52 -13.61
N ASN A 159 -11.44 -8.08 -12.37
CA ASN A 159 -10.25 -7.74 -11.61
C ASN A 159 -9.30 -8.94 -11.40
N MET A 160 -8.89 -9.59 -12.48
CA MET A 160 -7.94 -10.70 -12.38
C MET A 160 -6.54 -10.11 -12.17
N ILE A 161 -6.01 -10.30 -10.98
CA ILE A 161 -4.64 -9.94 -10.63
C ILE A 161 -3.68 -10.82 -11.42
N THR A 162 -2.67 -10.20 -12.03
CA THR A 162 -1.67 -10.89 -12.86
C THR A 162 -0.35 -11.13 -12.15
N ARG A 163 -0.11 -10.43 -11.01
CA ARG A 163 1.07 -10.60 -10.16
C ARG A 163 0.68 -10.50 -8.69
N ALA A 164 1.15 -11.47 -7.89
CA ALA A 164 0.99 -11.46 -6.44
C ALA A 164 2.04 -12.34 -5.78
N VAL A 165 2.34 -12.08 -4.52
CA VAL A 165 3.18 -12.92 -3.69
C VAL A 165 2.48 -14.27 -3.50
N GLY A 166 3.18 -15.38 -3.76
CA GLY A 166 2.62 -16.73 -3.66
C GLY A 166 1.94 -17.27 -4.94
N ALA A 167 1.72 -16.42 -5.96
CA ALA A 167 0.97 -16.80 -7.14
C ALA A 167 1.79 -17.55 -8.22
N SER A 168 3.09 -17.26 -8.33
CA SER A 168 3.96 -17.81 -9.38
C SER A 168 5.35 -18.19 -8.86
N ASP A 169 6.11 -18.97 -9.67
CA ASP A 169 7.45 -19.44 -9.28
C ASP A 169 8.41 -18.29 -9.00
N THR A 170 8.35 -17.27 -9.81
CA THR A 170 9.14 -16.05 -9.67
C THR A 170 8.23 -14.89 -9.32
N LEU A 171 8.61 -14.11 -8.32
CA LEU A 171 7.94 -12.89 -7.95
C LEU A 171 8.64 -11.70 -8.60
N ASP A 172 7.91 -10.97 -9.46
CA ASP A 172 8.38 -9.73 -10.04
C ASP A 172 7.77 -8.55 -9.27
N VAL A 173 8.60 -7.87 -8.46
CA VAL A 173 8.23 -6.69 -7.65
C VAL A 173 8.67 -5.45 -8.39
N GLU A 174 7.72 -4.61 -8.80
CA GLU A 174 8.02 -3.30 -9.36
C GLU A 174 8.48 -2.33 -8.28
N VAL A 175 9.35 -1.40 -8.66
CA VAL A 175 9.89 -0.37 -7.76
C VAL A 175 9.91 0.96 -8.47
N THR A 176 9.49 2.00 -7.76
CA THR A 176 9.73 3.39 -8.14
C THR A 176 10.32 4.15 -6.96
N THR A 177 11.14 5.16 -7.23
CA THR A 177 11.76 5.99 -6.20
C THR A 177 11.42 7.45 -6.42
N LEU A 178 11.35 8.20 -5.32
CA LEU A 178 11.06 9.63 -5.33
C LEU A 178 11.69 10.30 -4.10
N SER A 179 11.70 11.64 -4.09
CA SER A 179 12.07 12.39 -2.89
C SER A 179 10.81 12.90 -2.17
N ALA A 180 10.80 12.79 -0.85
CA ALA A 180 9.78 13.39 -0.02
C ALA A 180 9.95 14.89 0.09
N HIS A 181 8.83 15.60 0.21
CA HIS A 181 8.78 17.04 0.49
C HIS A 181 7.91 17.29 1.71
N ASP A 182 8.13 18.45 2.34
CA ASP A 182 7.27 18.88 3.46
C ASP A 182 5.80 18.97 3.03
N GLY A 183 4.93 18.42 3.86
CA GLY A 183 3.49 18.38 3.61
C GLY A 183 3.01 17.29 2.65
N ASP A 184 3.88 16.44 2.12
CA ASP A 184 3.46 15.28 1.35
C ASP A 184 2.55 14.36 2.16
N VAL A 185 1.51 13.87 1.54
CA VAL A 185 0.64 12.84 2.10
C VAL A 185 0.62 11.63 1.19
N PHE A 186 1.05 10.49 1.71
CA PHE A 186 0.95 9.22 1.01
C PHE A 186 -0.26 8.44 1.51
N LEU A 187 -0.86 7.68 0.61
CA LEU A 187 -1.92 6.73 0.91
C LEU A 187 -1.54 5.38 0.32
N LEU A 188 -1.48 4.35 1.15
CA LEU A 188 -1.47 2.96 0.71
C LEU A 188 -2.88 2.41 0.95
N CYS A 189 -3.42 1.65 0.00
CA CYS A 189 -4.74 1.06 0.15
C CYS A 189 -4.90 -0.26 -0.61
N SER A 190 -5.79 -1.13 -0.12
CA SER A 190 -6.32 -2.25 -0.87
C SER A 190 -7.35 -1.80 -1.92
N ASP A 191 -7.72 -2.70 -2.80
CA ASP A 191 -8.68 -2.46 -3.88
C ASP A 191 -10.09 -2.15 -3.38
N GLY A 192 -10.44 -2.58 -2.16
CA GLY A 192 -11.70 -2.23 -1.50
C GLY A 192 -11.88 -0.73 -1.24
N LEU A 193 -10.81 0.08 -1.26
CA LEU A 193 -10.92 1.53 -1.34
C LEU A 193 -10.94 2.00 -2.80
N SER A 194 -9.95 1.63 -3.59
CA SER A 194 -9.69 2.25 -4.89
C SER A 194 -10.70 1.89 -5.97
N ASN A 195 -11.44 0.79 -5.81
CA ASN A 195 -12.51 0.41 -6.73
C ASN A 195 -13.80 1.22 -6.53
N PRO A 196 -14.32 1.35 -5.28
CA PRO A 196 -15.60 2.05 -5.08
C PRO A 196 -15.47 3.56 -4.88
N VAL A 197 -14.27 4.11 -4.59
CA VAL A 197 -14.10 5.54 -4.25
C VAL A 197 -13.38 6.27 -5.37
N PRO A 198 -14.01 7.31 -5.97
CA PRO A 198 -13.37 8.13 -7.00
C PRO A 198 -12.11 8.84 -6.49
N GLU A 199 -11.13 9.05 -7.39
CA GLU A 199 -9.87 9.71 -7.03
C GLU A 199 -10.05 11.16 -6.53
N ASP A 200 -11.07 11.87 -7.00
CA ASP A 200 -11.40 13.22 -6.49
C ASP A 200 -11.81 13.19 -5.02
N ASP A 201 -12.56 12.17 -4.60
CA ASP A 201 -12.96 11.99 -3.20
C ASP A 201 -11.77 11.57 -2.34
N ILE A 202 -10.90 10.68 -2.86
CA ILE A 202 -9.63 10.33 -2.21
C ILE A 202 -8.78 11.58 -2.01
N ARG A 203 -8.61 12.40 -3.05
CA ARG A 203 -7.87 13.66 -2.99
C ARG A 203 -8.44 14.61 -1.95
N ALA A 204 -9.76 14.77 -1.91
CA ALA A 204 -10.43 15.64 -0.96
C ALA A 204 -10.21 15.19 0.49
N ALA A 205 -10.30 13.88 0.76
CA ALA A 205 -10.07 13.31 2.08
C ALA A 205 -8.60 13.53 2.54
N LEU A 206 -7.62 13.35 1.67
CA LEU A 206 -6.19 13.55 1.99
C LEU A 206 -5.82 15.02 2.20
N ALA A 207 -6.56 15.96 1.60
CA ALA A 207 -6.32 17.39 1.75
C ALA A 207 -6.65 17.93 3.15
N SER A 208 -7.39 17.19 3.98
CA SER A 208 -7.82 17.59 5.33
C SER A 208 -6.66 17.82 6.31
N GLY A 209 -5.48 17.31 6.02
CA GLY A 209 -4.28 17.53 6.81
C GLY A 209 -4.08 16.59 8.01
N ASP A 210 -5.13 15.96 8.52
CA ASP A 210 -5.08 15.00 9.63
C ASP A 210 -5.17 13.57 9.11
N CYS A 211 -4.16 12.74 9.43
CA CYS A 211 -4.11 11.35 8.99
C CYS A 211 -5.28 10.51 9.55
N ALA A 212 -5.71 10.77 10.79
CA ALA A 212 -6.79 10.01 11.41
C ALA A 212 -8.13 10.34 10.76
N HIS A 213 -8.41 11.62 10.56
CA HIS A 213 -9.61 12.07 9.88
C HIS A 213 -9.65 11.57 8.42
N ALA A 214 -8.53 11.66 7.71
CA ALA A 214 -8.43 11.15 6.34
C ALA A 214 -8.70 9.65 6.26
N ALA A 215 -8.06 8.84 7.12
CA ALA A 215 -8.26 7.40 7.14
C ALA A 215 -9.73 7.03 7.44
N GLN A 216 -10.34 7.68 8.44
CA GLN A 216 -11.74 7.46 8.79
C GLN A 216 -12.69 7.83 7.64
N THR A 217 -12.45 8.98 6.99
CA THR A 217 -13.25 9.45 5.86
C THR A 217 -13.16 8.47 4.69
N LEU A 218 -11.96 8.01 4.33
CA LEU A 218 -11.75 7.09 3.23
C LEU A 218 -12.46 5.74 3.45
N VAL A 219 -12.31 5.13 4.62
CA VAL A 219 -13.02 3.90 4.95
C VAL A 219 -14.52 4.12 4.95
N GLY A 220 -14.99 5.24 5.52
CA GLY A 220 -16.41 5.62 5.51
C GLY A 220 -16.99 5.73 4.10
N LEU A 221 -16.26 6.35 3.16
CA LEU A 221 -16.66 6.46 1.75
C LEU A 221 -16.74 5.09 1.07
N ALA A 222 -15.76 4.21 1.28
CA ALA A 222 -15.78 2.86 0.72
C ALA A 222 -16.99 2.05 1.23
N LEU A 223 -17.29 2.14 2.52
CA LEU A 223 -18.47 1.49 3.13
C LEU A 223 -19.78 2.09 2.62
N ALA A 224 -19.85 3.41 2.44
CA ALA A 224 -21.03 4.08 1.89
C ALA A 224 -21.29 3.68 0.43
N ASN A 225 -20.22 3.45 -0.35
CA ASN A 225 -20.29 3.00 -1.75
C ASN A 225 -20.49 1.47 -1.88
N GLY A 226 -20.89 0.82 -0.80
CA GLY A 226 -21.34 -0.58 -0.79
C GLY A 226 -20.52 -1.52 0.10
N GLY A 227 -19.24 -1.20 0.40
CA GLY A 227 -18.38 -2.02 1.25
C GLY A 227 -18.30 -3.48 0.78
N ARG A 228 -18.11 -3.70 -0.52
CA ARG A 228 -18.19 -5.03 -1.13
C ARG A 228 -17.01 -5.92 -0.79
N ASP A 229 -15.88 -5.31 -0.43
CA ASP A 229 -14.65 -5.99 -0.06
C ASP A 229 -14.08 -5.48 1.26
N ASN A 230 -13.04 -6.14 1.75
CA ASN A 230 -12.20 -5.63 2.81
C ASN A 230 -11.61 -4.30 2.39
N VAL A 231 -11.52 -3.35 3.29
CA VAL A 231 -11.00 -2.00 3.03
C VAL A 231 -9.88 -1.71 4.00
N THR A 232 -8.69 -1.50 3.48
CA THR A 232 -7.52 -1.14 4.28
C THR A 232 -6.86 0.09 3.72
N VAL A 233 -6.55 1.04 4.59
CA VAL A 233 -5.86 2.29 4.27
C VAL A 233 -4.74 2.55 5.28
N VAL A 234 -3.61 3.06 4.79
CA VAL A 234 -2.53 3.62 5.60
C VAL A 234 -2.23 5.02 5.06
N VAL A 235 -2.55 6.04 5.84
CA VAL A 235 -2.27 7.44 5.51
C VAL A 235 -0.99 7.85 6.21
N VAL A 236 -0.03 8.41 5.45
CA VAL A 236 1.29 8.78 5.94
C VAL A 236 1.58 10.23 5.56
N ARG A 237 2.00 11.05 6.52
CA ARG A 237 2.36 12.46 6.30
C ARG A 237 3.83 12.68 6.59
N ALA A 238 4.50 13.41 5.70
CA ALA A 238 5.83 13.95 5.88
C ALA A 238 5.76 15.36 6.47
N SER A 239 6.48 15.62 7.55
CA SER A 239 6.71 16.95 8.11
C SER A 239 8.20 17.17 8.23
N ASP A 240 8.72 18.21 7.57
CA ASP A 240 10.15 18.54 7.62
C ASP A 240 10.52 18.99 9.05
N THR A 241 11.53 18.36 9.62
CA THR A 241 12.03 18.67 10.96
C THR A 241 12.93 19.91 10.97
N SER A 242 13.47 20.32 9.81
CA SER A 242 14.36 21.48 9.69
C SER A 242 13.60 22.81 9.61
N ILE A 243 12.30 22.78 9.32
CA ILE A 243 11.46 23.97 9.29
C ILE A 243 11.08 24.30 10.73
N ASP A 244 11.92 25.11 11.36
CA ASP A 244 11.62 25.72 12.64
C ASP A 244 10.38 26.62 12.46
N LYS A 245 9.21 26.11 12.85
CA LYS A 245 7.96 26.87 12.83
C LYS A 245 8.01 27.90 13.95
N THR A 246 8.89 28.90 13.80
CA THR A 246 8.91 30.07 14.67
C THR A 246 7.58 30.79 14.51
N LEU A 247 6.62 30.47 15.36
CA LEU A 247 5.41 31.25 15.52
C LEU A 247 5.84 32.63 16.01
N LEU A 248 5.85 33.61 15.12
CA LEU A 248 5.92 35.00 15.51
C LEU A 248 4.79 35.25 16.50
N ASN A 249 5.15 35.52 17.75
CA ASN A 249 4.19 35.94 18.76
C ASN A 249 3.56 37.26 18.27
N PRO A 250 2.24 37.31 17.95
CA PRO A 250 1.61 38.54 17.45
C PRO A 250 1.49 39.65 18.50
N ALA A 251 2.11 39.50 19.67
CA ALA A 251 2.08 40.44 20.78
C ALA A 251 3.41 41.20 21.01
N LEU A 252 4.30 41.27 19.98
CA LEU A 252 5.47 42.18 20.01
C LEU A 252 5.28 43.32 19.04
#